data_e424f9dfb6aac53222fa8dbe98164b60
#
_entry.id   e424f9dfb6aac53222fa8dbe98164b60
#
_cell.length_a   1.000
_cell.length_b   1.000
_cell.length_c   1.000
_cell.angle_alpha   90.00
_cell.angle_beta   90.00
_cell.angle_gamma   90.00
#
_symmetry.space_group_name_H-M   'P 1'
#
loop_
_entity.id
_entity.type
_entity.pdbx_description
1 polymer ?
#
loop_
_entity_poly.entity_id
_entity_poly.type
_entity_poly.pdbx_seq_one_letter_code
_entity_poly.pdbx_strand_id
1 'polypeptide(L)'
;MAAPMRKISRRTALGLGLAVGTSAVALPGAEAASPHGPAGAGHARSAVTKAFTADRSTVLRNPLNGWVLYGDTSFPDDFWTSRDAIRVPGVEGTVRASDYASTFYLRIAWSRLEPAEGVYGWDTDKDLKAAIATAQERGLRLAFRVVVDSRDKSYGFTPDFVRDAGAAGYETRTGSRTVWSPYPDDPVFQAKYAAFVRAFAQRFDDPGTVDFIDGYGLGKWGEGHSMRYVDYANRESVLRWVVDLYADGFTRVPLAINYHRLIGAEKDWGAPDADSERLLDIAVDRGFMLRHDAFGMTTYYGDWERAYAEKWRYRRPILMEGGWVTTQHNYTVDPRGYETVADVRNGEFDDSAEAHVSALDFRNGETLSWFTGSFDLVKKVVAEAGYRLYPTTVKAPAHVVAGATAEVRHDWANLGWANLPNDLPQWKNKYRPAVALLRADGTAAHIYVDSGSDPSAWRKGAVVSHIFRARLAGVAKGGYRWAVAIVDTTRGNAPGIELAAKEATVGGWLVVGDVTVH
;
A
#
# COMPACT_ATOMS: atom_id res chain seq x y z
N MET A 1 -43.18 -12.44 -33.67
CA MET A 1 -42.37 -12.80 -34.86
C MET A 1 -40.92 -12.53 -34.48
N ALA A 2 -40.20 -13.58 -34.17
CA ALA A 2 -38.80 -13.51 -33.75
C ALA A 2 -37.90 -13.86 -34.93
N ALA A 3 -36.87 -13.05 -35.17
CA ALA A 3 -35.85 -13.34 -36.17
C ALA A 3 -34.60 -13.89 -35.45
N PRO A 4 -33.89 -14.86 -36.02
CA PRO A 4 -32.85 -15.60 -35.32
C PRO A 4 -31.47 -14.92 -35.39
N MET A 5 -30.72 -14.97 -34.27
CA MET A 5 -29.32 -14.58 -34.19
C MET A 5 -28.43 -15.56 -34.98
N ARG A 6 -27.58 -15.03 -35.83
CA ARG A 6 -26.50 -15.75 -36.53
C ARG A 6 -25.31 -15.97 -35.62
N LYS A 7 -24.91 -17.22 -35.46
CA LYS A 7 -23.59 -17.62 -34.88
C LYS A 7 -22.48 -17.27 -35.86
N ILE A 8 -21.45 -16.57 -35.39
CA ILE A 8 -20.22 -16.36 -36.15
C ILE A 8 -19.17 -17.34 -35.63
N SER A 9 -18.67 -18.15 -36.58
CA SER A 9 -17.68 -19.21 -36.34
C SER A 9 -16.25 -18.66 -36.28
N ARG A 10 -15.47 -19.26 -35.41
CA ARG A 10 -14.02 -19.09 -35.34
C ARG A 10 -13.35 -19.48 -36.66
N ARG A 11 -12.51 -18.63 -37.21
CA ARG A 11 -11.52 -19.00 -38.24
C ARG A 11 -10.11 -18.84 -37.68
N THR A 12 -9.42 -19.96 -37.73
CA THR A 12 -8.00 -20.23 -37.57
C THR A 12 -7.13 -19.31 -38.43
N ALA A 13 -6.13 -18.65 -37.87
CA ALA A 13 -5.08 -17.98 -38.62
C ALA A 13 -3.79 -18.80 -38.51
N LEU A 14 -3.29 -19.21 -39.68
CA LEU A 14 -2.02 -19.89 -39.88
C LEU A 14 -0.83 -18.95 -39.63
N GLY A 15 0.20 -19.49 -38.99
CA GLY A 15 1.48 -18.84 -38.85
C GLY A 15 2.31 -18.83 -40.13
N LEU A 16 2.98 -17.72 -40.38
CA LEU A 16 4.12 -17.66 -41.32
C LEU A 16 5.40 -17.55 -40.48
N GLY A 17 6.23 -18.57 -40.55
CA GLY A 17 7.61 -18.55 -40.04
C GLY A 17 8.51 -17.79 -40.99
N LEU A 18 9.25 -16.83 -40.48
CA LEU A 18 10.44 -16.27 -41.15
C LEU A 18 11.70 -16.93 -40.58
N ALA A 19 12.37 -17.68 -41.41
CA ALA A 19 13.74 -18.19 -41.17
C ALA A 19 14.75 -17.08 -41.48
N VAL A 20 15.54 -16.68 -40.49
CA VAL A 20 16.72 -15.80 -40.69
C VAL A 20 17.96 -16.71 -40.70
N GLY A 21 18.58 -16.79 -41.86
CA GLY A 21 19.83 -17.52 -42.07
C GLY A 21 21.00 -16.76 -41.46
N THR A 22 21.81 -17.46 -40.68
CA THR A 22 23.11 -17.01 -40.20
C THR A 22 24.18 -17.32 -41.23
N SER A 23 24.76 -16.31 -41.88
CA SER A 23 25.95 -16.43 -42.69
C SER A 23 27.20 -16.31 -41.81
N ALA A 24 27.96 -17.34 -41.70
CA ALA A 24 29.30 -17.34 -41.09
C ALA A 24 30.32 -16.75 -42.09
N VAL A 25 30.98 -15.67 -41.71
CA VAL A 25 32.14 -15.12 -42.39
C VAL A 25 33.39 -15.63 -41.65
N ALA A 26 34.19 -16.42 -42.32
CA ALA A 26 35.52 -16.84 -41.88
C ALA A 26 36.54 -15.76 -42.21
N LEU A 27 37.39 -15.37 -41.25
CA LEU A 27 38.59 -14.57 -41.48
C LEU A 27 39.85 -15.42 -41.16
N PRO A 28 40.96 -15.21 -41.87
CA PRO A 28 42.11 -16.11 -41.88
C PRO A 28 43.07 -15.86 -40.71
N GLY A 29 43.83 -16.88 -40.41
CA GLY A 29 44.75 -17.03 -39.29
C GLY A 29 45.86 -16.00 -39.22
N ALA A 30 46.32 -15.73 -38.01
CA ALA A 30 47.62 -15.15 -37.69
C ALA A 30 48.30 -16.03 -36.63
N GLU A 31 49.60 -16.15 -36.85
CA GLU A 31 50.54 -17.09 -36.28
C GLU A 31 50.71 -17.08 -34.76
N ALA A 32 51.16 -18.21 -34.28
CA ALA A 32 51.56 -18.49 -32.92
C ALA A 32 52.80 -17.69 -32.50
N ALA A 33 52.73 -17.01 -31.35
CA ALA A 33 53.90 -16.68 -30.56
C ALA A 33 53.81 -17.40 -29.21
N SER A 34 54.75 -18.25 -28.93
CA SER A 34 54.92 -19.04 -27.71
C SER A 34 55.53 -18.23 -26.56
N PRO A 35 55.61 -18.81 -25.38
CA PRO A 35 55.19 -18.20 -24.12
C PRO A 35 56.35 -17.85 -23.20
N HIS A 36 56.20 -16.98 -22.25
CA HIS A 36 56.95 -17.06 -21.00
C HIS A 36 56.37 -16.14 -19.93
N GLY A 37 55.99 -16.74 -18.85
CA GLY A 37 55.73 -16.15 -17.57
C GLY A 37 54.84 -17.07 -16.75
N PRO A 38 55.22 -17.48 -15.53
CA PRO A 38 54.34 -18.30 -14.70
C PRO A 38 53.13 -17.48 -14.34
N ALA A 39 51.98 -17.89 -14.87
CA ALA A 39 50.69 -17.41 -14.41
C ALA A 39 50.65 -17.65 -12.89
N GLY A 40 50.72 -16.60 -12.13
CA GLY A 40 50.41 -16.64 -10.70
C GLY A 40 49.07 -17.35 -10.55
N ALA A 41 49.07 -18.48 -9.86
CA ALA A 41 47.87 -19.21 -9.49
C ALA A 41 46.93 -18.22 -8.81
N GLY A 42 46.00 -17.65 -9.57
CA GLY A 42 44.90 -16.91 -9.03
C GLY A 42 44.14 -17.86 -8.11
N HIS A 43 44.37 -17.75 -6.81
CA HIS A 43 43.59 -18.43 -5.81
C HIS A 43 42.14 -18.14 -6.17
N ALA A 44 41.40 -19.14 -6.61
CA ALA A 44 39.95 -19.03 -6.77
C ALA A 44 39.42 -18.53 -5.42
N ARG A 45 39.10 -17.25 -5.34
CA ARG A 45 38.63 -16.64 -4.10
C ARG A 45 37.38 -17.40 -3.72
N SER A 46 37.48 -18.22 -2.65
CA SER A 46 36.32 -18.96 -2.15
C SER A 46 35.18 -17.98 -1.91
N ALA A 47 34.01 -18.31 -2.43
CA ALA A 47 32.82 -17.50 -2.31
C ALA A 47 31.77 -18.26 -1.47
N VAL A 48 31.07 -17.56 -0.60
CA VAL A 48 29.84 -18.06 0.01
C VAL A 48 28.67 -17.73 -0.89
N THR A 49 27.80 -18.73 -1.09
CA THR A 49 26.57 -18.56 -1.87
C THR A 49 25.40 -19.08 -1.02
N LYS A 50 24.38 -18.27 -0.86
CA LYS A 50 23.15 -18.63 -0.16
C LYS A 50 21.96 -18.44 -1.08
N ALA A 51 21.18 -19.49 -1.29
CA ALA A 51 19.84 -19.44 -1.84
C ALA A 51 18.84 -19.33 -0.69
N PHE A 52 17.81 -18.52 -0.87
CA PHE A 52 16.75 -18.30 0.10
C PHE A 52 15.45 -18.89 -0.40
N THR A 53 14.62 -19.33 0.55
CA THR A 53 13.34 -19.98 0.26
C THR A 53 12.22 -18.96 0.37
N ALA A 54 11.41 -18.83 -0.69
CA ALA A 54 10.24 -17.95 -0.67
C ALA A 54 9.23 -18.31 0.43
N ASP A 55 8.77 -17.32 1.17
CA ASP A 55 7.67 -17.44 2.13
C ASP A 55 6.41 -16.75 1.62
N ARG A 56 5.31 -17.51 1.51
CA ARG A 56 3.99 -17.02 1.11
C ARG A 56 2.97 -17.08 2.25
N SER A 57 3.38 -17.50 3.44
CA SER A 57 2.46 -17.76 4.55
C SER A 57 2.56 -16.76 5.69
N THR A 58 3.72 -16.17 5.92
CA THR A 58 3.92 -15.19 6.98
C THR A 58 3.27 -13.85 6.61
N VAL A 59 2.51 -13.28 7.53
CA VAL A 59 1.98 -11.93 7.42
C VAL A 59 3.14 -10.95 7.59
N LEU A 60 3.46 -10.19 6.54
CA LEU A 60 4.49 -9.16 6.58
C LEU A 60 3.87 -7.83 6.94
N ARG A 61 4.25 -7.27 8.08
CA ARG A 61 3.71 -5.99 8.58
C ARG A 61 4.46 -4.78 8.01
N ASN A 62 4.66 -4.81 6.71
CA ASN A 62 5.30 -3.73 5.97
C ASN A 62 4.36 -2.53 5.81
N PRO A 63 4.90 -1.30 5.69
CA PRO A 63 4.08 -0.13 5.40
C PRO A 63 3.34 -0.25 4.05
N LEU A 64 2.11 0.25 3.96
CA LEU A 64 1.28 0.23 2.76
C LEU A 64 1.15 -1.19 2.16
N ASN A 65 0.92 -2.20 2.99
CA ASN A 65 0.98 -3.59 2.56
C ASN A 65 0.00 -4.50 3.29
N GLY A 66 -0.69 -5.36 2.55
CA GLY A 66 -1.50 -6.44 3.08
C GLY A 66 -2.88 -6.02 3.62
N TRP A 67 -3.43 -6.80 4.57
CA TRP A 67 -4.74 -6.53 5.13
C TRP A 67 -4.79 -5.33 6.07
N VAL A 68 -5.91 -4.62 6.04
CA VAL A 68 -6.25 -3.48 6.90
C VAL A 68 -7.49 -3.81 7.70
N LEU A 69 -7.44 -3.65 9.03
CA LEU A 69 -8.64 -3.67 9.88
C LEU A 69 -9.33 -2.31 9.80
N TYR A 70 -10.64 -2.31 9.72
CA TYR A 70 -11.46 -1.12 9.57
C TYR A 70 -12.21 -0.79 10.86
N GLY A 71 -12.01 0.42 11.38
CA GLY A 71 -12.81 1.03 12.44
C GLY A 71 -13.59 2.21 11.90
N ASP A 72 -14.89 2.28 12.23
CA ASP A 72 -15.75 3.42 11.90
C ASP A 72 -15.84 4.37 13.11
N THR A 73 -16.72 5.34 13.05
CA THR A 73 -16.94 6.37 14.07
C THR A 73 -17.30 5.86 15.47
N SER A 74 -17.66 4.58 15.62
CA SER A 74 -17.96 3.97 16.92
C SER A 74 -17.04 2.79 17.21
N PHE A 75 -16.62 2.68 18.46
CA PHE A 75 -15.85 1.55 18.98
C PHE A 75 -16.64 0.96 20.15
N PRO A 76 -17.55 -0.02 19.89
CA PRO A 76 -18.24 -0.71 20.96
C PRO A 76 -17.26 -1.47 21.85
N ASP A 77 -17.62 -1.74 23.10
CA ASP A 77 -16.75 -2.39 24.11
C ASP A 77 -16.19 -3.72 23.63
N ASP A 78 -16.92 -4.43 22.78
CA ASP A 78 -16.52 -5.71 22.19
C ASP A 78 -15.77 -5.59 20.84
N PHE A 79 -15.45 -4.37 20.40
CA PHE A 79 -14.81 -4.15 19.09
C PHE A 79 -13.59 -5.05 18.86
N TRP A 80 -12.69 -5.10 19.83
CA TRP A 80 -11.49 -5.92 19.74
C TRP A 80 -11.76 -7.39 20.10
N THR A 81 -12.52 -7.65 21.17
CA THR A 81 -12.78 -9.03 21.63
C THR A 81 -13.53 -9.86 20.60
N SER A 82 -14.49 -9.27 19.87
CA SER A 82 -15.19 -9.95 18.78
C SER A 82 -14.28 -10.30 17.59
N ARG A 83 -13.20 -9.53 17.37
CA ARG A 83 -12.22 -9.73 16.30
C ARG A 83 -11.03 -10.59 16.73
N ASP A 84 -10.83 -10.76 18.03
CA ASP A 84 -9.73 -11.57 18.59
C ASP A 84 -10.13 -13.02 18.88
N ALA A 85 -11.40 -13.39 18.76
CA ALA A 85 -11.91 -14.71 19.11
C ALA A 85 -12.81 -15.32 18.01
N ILE A 86 -12.39 -15.19 16.74
CA ILE A 86 -13.16 -15.67 15.60
C ILE A 86 -13.01 -17.19 15.46
N ARG A 87 -14.13 -17.92 15.46
CA ARG A 87 -14.15 -19.35 15.14
C ARG A 87 -14.23 -19.50 13.63
N VAL A 88 -13.15 -20.03 13.05
CA VAL A 88 -13.06 -20.27 11.60
C VAL A 88 -13.41 -21.73 11.32
N PRO A 89 -14.33 -22.05 10.41
CA PRO A 89 -14.64 -23.42 10.05
C PRO A 89 -13.39 -24.19 9.61
N GLY A 90 -13.18 -25.38 10.20
CA GLY A 90 -12.03 -26.23 9.89
C GLY A 90 -10.69 -25.80 10.50
N VAL A 91 -10.68 -24.77 11.34
CA VAL A 91 -9.50 -24.33 12.10
C VAL A 91 -9.72 -24.62 13.58
N GLU A 92 -8.74 -25.28 14.23
CA GLU A 92 -8.80 -25.53 15.66
C GLU A 92 -8.63 -24.23 16.46
N GLY A 93 -9.45 -24.04 17.50
CA GLY A 93 -9.41 -22.86 18.36
C GLY A 93 -10.07 -21.61 17.74
N THR A 94 -9.49 -20.47 18.02
CA THR A 94 -9.93 -19.17 17.49
C THR A 94 -8.79 -18.45 16.78
N VAL A 95 -9.12 -17.59 15.83
CA VAL A 95 -8.17 -16.71 15.11
C VAL A 95 -8.41 -15.27 15.52
N ARG A 96 -7.36 -14.47 15.49
CA ARG A 96 -7.40 -13.03 15.68
C ARG A 96 -7.28 -12.35 14.35
N ALA A 97 -8.25 -11.49 13.99
CA ALA A 97 -8.19 -10.75 12.73
C ALA A 97 -6.96 -9.83 12.66
N SER A 98 -6.53 -9.28 13.79
CA SER A 98 -5.33 -8.44 13.87
C SER A 98 -4.02 -9.18 13.54
N ASP A 99 -3.99 -10.51 13.63
CA ASP A 99 -2.80 -11.29 13.24
C ASP A 99 -2.59 -11.33 11.71
N TYR A 100 -3.63 -11.03 10.95
CA TYR A 100 -3.60 -10.98 9.48
C TYR A 100 -3.44 -9.56 8.92
N ALA A 101 -3.58 -8.52 9.76
CA ALA A 101 -3.54 -7.13 9.33
C ALA A 101 -2.22 -6.45 9.67
N SER A 102 -1.85 -5.43 8.89
CA SER A 102 -0.71 -4.54 9.12
C SER A 102 -1.14 -3.17 9.63
N THR A 103 -2.38 -2.76 9.35
CA THR A 103 -2.87 -1.40 9.57
C THR A 103 -4.26 -1.41 10.18
N PHE A 104 -4.55 -0.46 11.06
CA PHE A 104 -5.86 -0.14 11.58
C PHE A 104 -6.32 1.19 11.00
N TYR A 105 -7.35 1.14 10.16
CA TYR A 105 -7.91 2.29 9.47
C TYR A 105 -9.10 2.86 10.25
N LEU A 106 -9.06 4.15 10.50
CA LEU A 106 -9.99 4.91 11.31
C LEU A 106 -10.73 5.93 10.43
N ARG A 107 -11.99 5.67 10.11
CA ARG A 107 -12.87 6.60 9.44
C ARG A 107 -13.71 7.35 10.48
N ILE A 108 -13.40 8.62 10.71
CA ILE A 108 -13.92 9.36 11.87
C ILE A 108 -14.50 10.70 11.43
N ALA A 109 -15.64 11.09 12.06
CA ALA A 109 -16.21 12.40 11.90
C ALA A 109 -15.27 13.49 12.43
N TRP A 110 -15.16 14.62 11.72
CA TRP A 110 -14.40 15.77 12.21
C TRP A 110 -14.92 16.25 13.57
N SER A 111 -16.25 16.29 13.77
CA SER A 111 -16.87 16.66 15.06
C SER A 111 -16.43 15.79 16.25
N ARG A 112 -15.98 14.56 16.01
CA ARG A 112 -15.41 13.70 17.04
C ARG A 112 -13.92 13.97 17.26
N LEU A 113 -13.21 14.29 16.17
CA LEU A 113 -11.78 14.63 16.24
C LEU A 113 -11.52 16.01 16.81
N GLU A 114 -12.48 16.94 16.69
CA GLU A 114 -12.44 18.30 17.24
C GLU A 114 -13.83 18.71 17.74
N PRO A 115 -14.26 18.22 18.92
CA PRO A 115 -15.61 18.49 19.44
C PRO A 115 -15.86 19.95 19.82
N ALA A 116 -14.80 20.70 20.10
CA ALA A 116 -14.82 22.16 20.28
C ALA A 116 -13.54 22.73 19.65
N GLU A 117 -13.57 23.98 19.22
CA GLU A 117 -12.44 24.61 18.52
C GLU A 117 -11.15 24.52 19.34
N GLY A 118 -10.12 23.89 18.75
CA GLY A 118 -8.83 23.66 19.40
C GLY A 118 -8.82 22.58 20.50
N VAL A 119 -9.92 21.86 20.70
CA VAL A 119 -10.00 20.73 21.63
C VAL A 119 -10.08 19.45 20.84
N TYR A 120 -9.06 18.62 20.94
CA TYR A 120 -8.92 17.47 20.05
C TYR A 120 -9.30 16.14 20.71
N GLY A 121 -10.09 15.35 19.99
CA GLY A 121 -10.58 14.04 20.43
C GLY A 121 -9.46 13.03 20.68
N TRP A 122 -8.35 13.11 19.94
CA TRP A 122 -7.19 12.24 20.20
C TRP A 122 -6.52 12.48 21.56
N ASP A 123 -6.81 13.61 22.22
CA ASP A 123 -6.36 13.91 23.58
C ASP A 123 -7.47 13.70 24.62
N THR A 124 -8.73 13.91 24.25
CA THR A 124 -9.87 14.00 25.18
C THR A 124 -10.85 12.83 25.10
N ASP A 125 -11.06 12.21 23.92
CA ASP A 125 -11.96 11.07 23.73
C ASP A 125 -11.28 9.77 24.20
N LYS A 126 -11.73 9.23 25.34
CA LYS A 126 -11.15 8.03 25.95
C LYS A 126 -11.29 6.78 25.06
N ASP A 127 -12.39 6.65 24.32
CA ASP A 127 -12.66 5.45 23.51
C ASP A 127 -11.82 5.47 22.24
N LEU A 128 -11.63 6.64 21.61
CA LEU A 128 -10.71 6.82 20.49
C LEU A 128 -9.26 6.55 20.92
N LYS A 129 -8.84 7.09 22.06
CA LYS A 129 -7.51 6.84 22.63
C LYS A 129 -7.27 5.36 22.91
N ALA A 130 -8.25 4.70 23.53
CA ALA A 130 -8.18 3.26 23.81
C ALA A 130 -8.11 2.44 22.50
N ALA A 131 -8.91 2.78 21.49
CA ALA A 131 -8.88 2.09 20.20
C ALA A 131 -7.52 2.22 19.51
N ILE A 132 -6.92 3.42 19.51
CA ILE A 132 -5.59 3.69 18.97
C ILE A 132 -4.52 2.91 19.75
N ALA A 133 -4.50 3.00 21.07
CA ALA A 133 -3.52 2.31 21.93
C ALA A 133 -3.59 0.80 21.72
N THR A 134 -4.79 0.23 21.72
CA THR A 134 -5.02 -1.20 21.53
C THR A 134 -4.58 -1.68 20.14
N ALA A 135 -4.76 -0.87 19.09
CA ALA A 135 -4.23 -1.18 17.76
C ALA A 135 -2.69 -1.21 17.76
N GLN A 136 -2.05 -0.23 18.39
CA GLN A 136 -0.60 -0.15 18.50
C GLN A 136 -0.01 -1.29 19.33
N GLU A 137 -0.66 -1.70 20.43
CA GLU A 137 -0.27 -2.88 21.22
C GLU A 137 -0.31 -4.18 20.40
N ARG A 138 -1.18 -4.25 19.39
CA ARG A 138 -1.25 -5.36 18.42
C ARG A 138 -0.24 -5.22 17.28
N GLY A 139 0.61 -4.21 17.31
CA GLY A 139 1.60 -3.91 16.28
C GLY A 139 1.00 -3.41 14.98
N LEU A 140 -0.23 -2.88 15.00
CA LEU A 140 -0.87 -2.28 13.83
C LEU A 140 -0.43 -0.82 13.68
N ARG A 141 -0.17 -0.41 12.44
CA ARG A 141 -0.02 1.00 12.09
C ARG A 141 -1.41 1.62 12.00
N LEU A 142 -1.48 2.94 12.05
CA LEU A 142 -2.74 3.67 11.92
C LEU A 142 -2.92 4.19 10.49
N ALA A 143 -4.16 4.33 10.06
CA ALA A 143 -4.52 5.12 8.90
C ALA A 143 -5.82 5.87 9.21
N PHE A 144 -6.06 7.01 8.55
CA PHE A 144 -7.20 7.85 8.90
C PHE A 144 -7.92 8.38 7.65
N ARG A 145 -9.26 8.48 7.77
CA ARG A 145 -10.12 9.30 6.94
C ARG A 145 -10.93 10.23 7.86
N VAL A 146 -10.73 11.51 7.73
CA VAL A 146 -11.60 12.51 8.34
C VAL A 146 -12.83 12.67 7.46
N VAL A 147 -14.04 12.67 8.03
CA VAL A 147 -15.28 12.86 7.28
C VAL A 147 -15.96 14.14 7.73
N VAL A 148 -16.23 15.02 6.76
CA VAL A 148 -16.86 16.33 6.98
C VAL A 148 -18.38 16.27 6.76
N ASP A 149 -18.84 15.56 5.72
CA ASP A 149 -20.24 15.50 5.34
C ASP A 149 -20.93 14.20 5.78
N SER A 150 -21.99 14.33 6.53
CA SER A 150 -22.70 13.25 7.21
C SER A 150 -24.15 13.06 6.77
N ARG A 151 -24.52 13.47 5.57
CA ARG A 151 -25.91 13.51 5.09
C ARG A 151 -26.76 12.25 5.30
N ASP A 152 -26.14 11.09 5.44
CA ASP A 152 -26.81 9.82 5.72
C ASP A 152 -26.79 9.40 7.20
N LYS A 153 -26.29 10.25 8.09
CA LYS A 153 -26.15 9.98 9.53
C LYS A 153 -27.12 10.81 10.36
N SER A 154 -27.38 10.37 11.57
CA SER A 154 -28.28 11.03 12.52
C SER A 154 -27.62 12.14 13.36
N TYR A 155 -26.34 12.42 13.15
CA TYR A 155 -25.58 13.46 13.85
C TYR A 155 -24.63 14.17 12.88
N GLY A 156 -24.24 15.40 13.20
CA GLY A 156 -23.35 16.22 12.39
C GLY A 156 -21.91 15.70 12.42
N PHE A 157 -21.29 15.59 11.26
CA PHE A 157 -19.86 15.23 11.15
C PHE A 157 -18.97 16.46 11.19
N THR A 158 -19.49 17.64 10.83
CA THR A 158 -18.81 18.92 11.04
C THR A 158 -19.12 19.43 12.43
N PRO A 159 -18.13 19.94 13.20
CA PRO A 159 -18.36 20.53 14.52
C PRO A 159 -19.28 21.75 14.47
N ASP A 160 -20.13 21.92 15.49
CA ASP A 160 -21.09 23.02 15.57
C ASP A 160 -20.43 24.41 15.56
N PHE A 161 -19.22 24.54 16.13
CA PHE A 161 -18.51 25.83 16.17
C PHE A 161 -18.20 26.38 14.74
N VAL A 162 -18.19 25.54 13.71
CA VAL A 162 -17.99 25.97 12.31
C VAL A 162 -19.21 26.75 11.83
N ARG A 163 -20.42 26.23 12.09
CA ARG A 163 -21.66 26.91 11.78
C ARG A 163 -21.82 28.16 12.64
N ASP A 164 -21.48 28.07 13.92
CA ASP A 164 -21.61 29.19 14.89
C ASP A 164 -20.64 30.33 14.55
N ALA A 165 -19.52 30.04 13.87
CA ALA A 165 -18.61 31.03 13.31
C ALA A 165 -19.16 31.72 12.05
N GLY A 166 -20.33 31.32 11.54
CA GLY A 166 -21.00 31.93 10.39
C GLY A 166 -20.71 31.26 9.03
N ALA A 167 -20.19 30.03 9.03
CA ALA A 167 -19.99 29.29 7.79
C ALA A 167 -21.32 29.02 7.09
N ALA A 168 -21.39 29.25 5.77
CA ALA A 168 -22.54 28.87 4.97
C ALA A 168 -22.58 27.33 4.78
N GLY A 169 -23.79 26.79 4.76
CA GLY A 169 -24.01 25.36 4.63
C GLY A 169 -25.44 25.03 4.28
N TYR A 170 -25.75 23.75 4.31
CA TYR A 170 -27.06 23.23 3.96
C TYR A 170 -27.51 22.16 4.95
N GLU A 171 -28.82 22.01 5.04
CA GLU A 171 -29.44 21.01 5.88
C GLU A 171 -29.88 19.79 5.07
N THR A 172 -29.72 18.62 5.65
CA THR A 172 -30.19 17.35 5.09
C THR A 172 -31.04 16.63 6.15
N ARG A 173 -32.23 16.17 5.75
CA ARG A 173 -33.06 15.38 6.63
C ARG A 173 -32.65 13.91 6.57
N THR A 174 -32.30 13.37 7.75
CA THR A 174 -31.96 11.94 7.92
C THR A 174 -32.92 11.35 8.96
N GLY A 175 -33.90 10.60 8.51
CA GLY A 175 -34.98 10.10 9.37
C GLY A 175 -35.78 11.25 9.98
N SER A 176 -35.83 11.31 11.30
CA SER A 176 -36.50 12.37 12.06
C SER A 176 -35.59 13.56 12.38
N ARG A 177 -34.33 13.54 12.05
CA ARG A 177 -33.35 14.59 12.38
C ARG A 177 -32.94 15.37 11.14
N THR A 178 -32.60 16.62 11.38
CA THR A 178 -31.96 17.51 10.40
C THR A 178 -30.47 17.62 10.77
N VAL A 179 -29.61 17.42 9.81
CA VAL A 179 -28.16 17.48 9.97
C VAL A 179 -27.61 18.57 9.05
N TRP A 180 -26.78 19.44 9.59
CA TRP A 180 -26.13 20.51 8.84
C TRP A 180 -24.77 20.05 8.30
N SER A 181 -24.44 20.46 7.07
CA SER A 181 -23.13 20.29 6.44
C SER A 181 -22.69 21.58 5.77
N PRO A 182 -21.39 21.93 5.79
CA PRO A 182 -20.89 23.17 5.18
C PRO A 182 -20.83 23.07 3.66
N TYR A 183 -20.86 24.21 2.98
CA TYR A 183 -20.38 24.31 1.62
C TYR A 183 -18.85 24.34 1.62
N PRO A 184 -18.17 23.49 0.83
CA PRO A 184 -16.70 23.41 0.84
C PRO A 184 -16.00 24.64 0.22
N ASP A 185 -16.71 25.46 -0.50
CA ASP A 185 -16.25 26.74 -1.04
C ASP A 185 -16.56 27.95 -0.13
N ASP A 186 -17.11 27.72 1.07
CA ASP A 186 -17.30 28.77 2.06
C ASP A 186 -15.98 29.14 2.74
N PRO A 187 -15.59 30.43 2.81
CA PRO A 187 -14.29 30.82 3.36
C PRO A 187 -14.16 30.61 4.86
N VAL A 188 -15.25 30.66 5.63
CA VAL A 188 -15.22 30.41 7.08
C VAL A 188 -14.99 28.92 7.34
N PHE A 189 -15.71 28.05 6.62
CA PHE A 189 -15.45 26.62 6.65
C PHE A 189 -13.99 26.32 6.29
N GLN A 190 -13.49 26.86 5.17
CA GLN A 190 -12.11 26.61 4.73
C GLN A 190 -11.09 27.03 5.79
N ALA A 191 -11.28 28.17 6.44
CA ALA A 191 -10.38 28.63 7.49
C ALA A 191 -10.36 27.68 8.69
N LYS A 192 -11.54 27.23 9.16
CA LYS A 192 -11.66 26.30 10.30
C LYS A 192 -11.10 24.91 9.97
N TYR A 193 -11.45 24.37 8.81
CA TYR A 193 -10.94 23.06 8.38
C TYR A 193 -9.43 23.08 8.17
N ALA A 194 -8.89 24.17 7.63
CA ALA A 194 -7.44 24.32 7.47
C ALA A 194 -6.72 24.38 8.83
N ALA A 195 -7.30 25.03 9.85
CA ALA A 195 -6.73 25.02 11.20
C ALA A 195 -6.71 23.61 11.79
N PHE A 196 -7.81 22.87 11.65
CA PHE A 196 -7.90 21.47 12.08
C PHE A 196 -6.87 20.58 11.36
N VAL A 197 -6.80 20.61 10.03
CA VAL A 197 -5.89 19.75 9.25
C VAL A 197 -4.43 20.00 9.64
N ARG A 198 -4.04 21.27 9.92
CA ARG A 198 -2.68 21.58 10.41
C ARG A 198 -2.41 20.95 11.78
N ALA A 199 -3.35 21.02 12.72
CA ALA A 199 -3.21 20.39 14.03
C ALA A 199 -3.18 18.85 13.91
N PHE A 200 -4.01 18.30 13.04
CA PHE A 200 -4.04 16.87 12.73
C PHE A 200 -2.70 16.40 12.15
N ALA A 201 -2.12 17.15 11.23
CA ALA A 201 -0.82 16.86 10.67
C ALA A 201 0.31 16.97 11.72
N GLN A 202 0.28 17.99 12.59
CA GLN A 202 1.25 18.09 13.69
C GLN A 202 1.23 16.86 14.61
N ARG A 203 0.05 16.23 14.78
CA ARG A 203 -0.10 15.05 15.64
C ARG A 203 0.24 13.74 14.91
N PHE A 204 -0.10 13.61 13.63
CA PHE A 204 -0.12 12.33 12.93
C PHE A 204 0.81 12.24 11.69
N ASP A 205 1.59 13.27 11.35
CA ASP A 205 2.64 13.15 10.32
C ASP A 205 3.85 12.38 10.84
N ASP A 206 3.60 11.19 11.40
CA ASP A 206 4.60 10.28 11.94
C ASP A 206 4.59 8.91 11.23
N PRO A 207 5.49 8.65 10.27
CA PRO A 207 5.56 7.38 9.55
C PRO A 207 6.00 6.20 10.42
N GLY A 208 6.36 6.43 11.69
CA GLY A 208 6.60 5.37 12.67
C GLY A 208 5.33 4.70 13.14
N THR A 209 4.22 5.44 13.18
CA THR A 209 2.94 4.99 13.71
C THR A 209 1.78 5.07 12.73
N VAL A 210 1.86 5.95 11.73
CA VAL A 210 0.81 6.16 10.71
C VAL A 210 1.28 5.66 9.36
N ASP A 211 0.45 4.88 8.70
CA ASP A 211 0.72 4.27 7.40
C ASP A 211 0.32 5.18 6.25
N PHE A 212 -0.91 5.70 6.29
CA PHE A 212 -1.40 6.67 5.32
C PHE A 212 -2.56 7.52 5.88
N ILE A 213 -2.86 8.61 5.18
CA ILE A 213 -4.02 9.47 5.42
C ILE A 213 -4.83 9.56 4.12
N ASP A 214 -6.14 9.34 4.19
CA ASP A 214 -7.05 9.77 3.12
C ASP A 214 -7.16 11.30 3.18
N GLY A 215 -6.42 11.97 2.30
CA GLY A 215 -6.15 13.40 2.36
C GLY A 215 -7.18 14.25 1.63
N TYR A 216 -8.45 14.05 1.91
CA TYR A 216 -9.52 14.82 1.28
C TYR A 216 -10.65 15.17 2.28
N GLY A 217 -11.41 14.20 2.73
CA GLY A 217 -12.45 14.35 3.77
C GLY A 217 -13.76 14.98 3.33
N LEU A 218 -13.81 15.60 2.15
CA LEU A 218 -14.98 16.32 1.63
C LEU A 218 -15.93 15.39 0.87
N GLY A 219 -17.16 15.85 0.69
CA GLY A 219 -18.22 15.11 0.03
C GLY A 219 -18.81 14.01 0.90
N LYS A 220 -19.77 13.28 0.31
CA LYS A 220 -20.44 12.19 1.02
C LYS A 220 -19.42 11.14 1.46
N TRP A 221 -19.43 10.79 2.73
CA TRP A 221 -18.52 9.84 3.37
C TRP A 221 -17.02 10.18 3.31
N GLY A 222 -16.67 11.41 2.90
CA GLY A 222 -15.29 11.80 2.66
C GLY A 222 -14.70 11.23 1.37
N GLU A 223 -15.54 10.88 0.39
CA GLU A 223 -15.16 10.20 -0.85
C GLU A 223 -15.13 11.14 -2.06
N GLY A 224 -15.36 12.43 -1.85
CA GLY A 224 -15.22 13.45 -2.88
C GLY A 224 -16.31 13.53 -3.92
N HIS A 225 -17.42 12.82 -3.75
CA HIS A 225 -18.61 12.90 -4.61
C HIS A 225 -19.83 13.41 -3.86
N SER A 226 -20.98 13.62 -4.55
CA SER A 226 -22.18 14.21 -3.96
C SER A 226 -21.90 15.55 -3.27
N MET A 227 -20.99 16.31 -3.81
CA MET A 227 -20.61 17.62 -3.29
C MET A 227 -21.77 18.62 -3.40
N ARG A 228 -21.80 19.65 -2.54
CA ARG A 228 -22.67 20.82 -2.70
C ARG A 228 -21.83 22.06 -2.50
N TYR A 229 -22.02 23.05 -3.35
CA TYR A 229 -21.25 24.28 -3.37
C TYR A 229 -22.17 25.50 -3.23
N VAL A 230 -21.64 26.63 -2.79
CA VAL A 230 -22.28 27.93 -2.98
C VAL A 230 -22.31 28.24 -4.49
N ASP A 231 -21.19 28.01 -5.16
CA ASP A 231 -21.07 28.13 -6.61
C ASP A 231 -20.30 26.91 -7.17
N TYR A 232 -20.95 26.11 -8.01
CA TYR A 232 -20.35 24.90 -8.62
C TYR A 232 -19.10 25.22 -9.46
N ALA A 233 -18.95 26.45 -9.96
CA ALA A 233 -17.73 26.85 -10.66
C ALA A 233 -16.47 26.76 -9.79
N ASN A 234 -16.63 26.73 -8.45
CA ASN A 234 -15.52 26.57 -7.49
C ASN A 234 -15.04 25.13 -7.33
N ARG A 235 -15.62 24.15 -8.03
CA ARG A 235 -15.31 22.73 -7.92
C ARG A 235 -13.81 22.43 -7.96
N GLU A 236 -13.11 22.93 -8.97
CA GLU A 236 -11.67 22.71 -9.13
C GLU A 236 -10.84 23.46 -8.08
N SER A 237 -11.19 24.69 -7.76
CA SER A 237 -10.47 25.48 -6.75
C SER A 237 -10.56 24.86 -5.36
N VAL A 238 -11.72 24.31 -5.00
CA VAL A 238 -11.91 23.55 -3.75
C VAL A 238 -11.06 22.28 -3.72
N LEU A 239 -11.03 21.53 -4.83
CA LEU A 239 -10.20 20.33 -4.92
C LEU A 239 -8.71 20.69 -4.74
N ARG A 240 -8.22 21.70 -5.47
CA ARG A 240 -6.83 22.18 -5.33
C ARG A 240 -6.53 22.61 -3.91
N TRP A 241 -7.40 23.42 -3.33
CA TRP A 241 -7.23 23.90 -1.97
C TRP A 241 -7.08 22.75 -0.96
N VAL A 242 -7.97 21.75 -0.98
CA VAL A 242 -7.91 20.67 0.01
C VAL A 242 -6.72 19.74 -0.25
N VAL A 243 -6.40 19.45 -1.50
CA VAL A 243 -5.22 18.64 -1.88
C VAL A 243 -3.93 19.32 -1.40
N ASP A 244 -3.78 20.63 -1.68
CA ASP A 244 -2.63 21.39 -1.22
C ASP A 244 -2.56 21.47 0.31
N LEU A 245 -3.69 21.70 0.98
CA LEU A 245 -3.76 21.74 2.44
C LEU A 245 -3.22 20.46 3.11
N TYR A 246 -3.63 19.30 2.62
CA TYR A 246 -3.14 18.02 3.13
C TYR A 246 -1.68 17.78 2.74
N ALA A 247 -1.30 18.05 1.49
CA ALA A 247 0.07 17.85 1.01
C ALA A 247 1.10 18.72 1.74
N ASP A 248 0.71 19.94 2.10
CA ASP A 248 1.57 20.86 2.87
C ASP A 248 1.66 20.46 4.36
N GLY A 249 0.61 19.84 4.89
CA GLY A 249 0.58 19.34 6.28
C GLY A 249 1.32 18.01 6.45
N PHE A 250 1.08 17.04 5.57
CA PHE A 250 1.63 15.69 5.67
C PHE A 250 2.80 15.52 4.69
N THR A 251 4.00 15.76 5.18
CA THR A 251 5.24 15.71 4.39
C THR A 251 6.00 14.38 4.53
N ARG A 252 5.64 13.56 5.52
CA ARG A 252 6.31 12.31 5.87
C ARG A 252 5.41 11.09 5.72
N VAL A 253 4.11 11.24 6.00
CA VAL A 253 3.09 10.19 5.86
C VAL A 253 2.44 10.29 4.48
N PRO A 254 2.36 9.19 3.70
CA PRO A 254 1.71 9.16 2.41
C PRO A 254 0.23 9.53 2.47
N LEU A 255 -0.23 10.21 1.42
CA LEU A 255 -1.62 10.64 1.26
C LEU A 255 -2.32 9.82 0.19
N ALA A 256 -3.60 9.55 0.37
CA ALA A 256 -4.45 8.93 -0.64
C ALA A 256 -5.68 9.79 -0.97
N ILE A 257 -6.20 9.66 -2.19
CA ILE A 257 -7.46 10.23 -2.62
C ILE A 257 -8.37 9.13 -3.16
N ASN A 258 -9.67 9.22 -2.87
CA ASN A 258 -10.64 8.32 -3.49
C ASN A 258 -10.76 8.64 -4.99
N TYR A 259 -10.39 7.71 -5.88
CA TYR A 259 -10.53 7.91 -7.33
C TYR A 259 -11.95 7.53 -7.77
N HIS A 260 -12.85 8.46 -7.62
CA HIS A 260 -14.26 8.28 -7.96
C HIS A 260 -14.60 8.91 -9.31
N ARG A 261 -15.39 8.20 -10.13
CA ARG A 261 -15.84 8.69 -11.47
C ARG A 261 -16.62 10.01 -11.43
N LEU A 262 -17.02 10.45 -10.25
CA LEU A 262 -17.75 11.71 -10.00
C LEU A 262 -17.03 12.60 -8.99
N ILE A 263 -15.70 12.55 -8.94
CA ILE A 263 -14.92 13.37 -8.00
C ILE A 263 -15.28 14.85 -8.12
N GLY A 264 -15.60 15.51 -7.00
CA GLY A 264 -16.03 16.91 -6.94
C GLY A 264 -17.42 17.19 -7.51
N ALA A 265 -18.15 16.22 -8.08
CA ALA A 265 -19.45 16.44 -8.64
C ALA A 265 -20.56 16.47 -7.58
N GLU A 266 -21.66 17.18 -7.89
CA GLU A 266 -22.87 17.19 -7.05
C GLU A 266 -23.66 15.88 -7.14
N LYS A 267 -23.38 15.05 -8.14
CA LYS A 267 -24.04 13.77 -8.35
C LYS A 267 -23.51 12.70 -7.41
N ASP A 268 -24.38 11.79 -7.02
CA ASP A 268 -24.07 10.61 -6.21
C ASP A 268 -23.68 9.41 -7.08
N TRP A 269 -24.45 9.19 -8.15
CA TRP A 269 -24.30 8.06 -9.06
C TRP A 269 -24.50 8.50 -10.52
N GLY A 270 -23.99 7.70 -11.44
CA GLY A 270 -24.18 7.93 -12.87
C GLY A 270 -22.96 7.59 -13.70
N ALA A 271 -23.02 8.00 -14.97
CA ALA A 271 -21.89 7.91 -15.88
C ALA A 271 -20.71 8.75 -15.36
N PRO A 272 -19.47 8.38 -15.69
CA PRO A 272 -18.29 9.15 -15.35
C PRO A 272 -18.42 10.61 -15.82
N ASP A 273 -18.00 11.53 -14.96
CA ASP A 273 -17.90 12.94 -15.32
C ASP A 273 -16.64 13.15 -16.18
N ALA A 274 -16.77 13.94 -17.25
CA ALA A 274 -15.69 14.15 -18.23
C ALA A 274 -14.42 14.75 -17.62
N ASP A 275 -14.53 15.51 -16.52
CA ASP A 275 -13.42 16.13 -15.83
C ASP A 275 -12.78 15.26 -14.75
N SER A 276 -13.38 14.11 -14.40
CA SER A 276 -12.93 13.32 -13.23
C SER A 276 -11.45 12.93 -13.29
N GLU A 277 -10.96 12.45 -14.44
CA GLU A 277 -9.53 12.10 -14.55
C GLU A 277 -8.63 13.33 -14.38
N ARG A 278 -8.97 14.44 -15.01
CA ARG A 278 -8.21 15.70 -14.95
C ARG A 278 -8.17 16.25 -13.50
N LEU A 279 -9.26 16.14 -12.78
CA LEU A 279 -9.35 16.55 -11.38
C LEU A 279 -8.54 15.63 -10.47
N LEU A 280 -8.60 14.32 -10.68
CA LEU A 280 -7.79 13.37 -9.92
C LEU A 280 -6.30 13.53 -10.19
N ASP A 281 -5.91 13.86 -11.42
CA ASP A 281 -4.50 14.10 -11.77
C ASP A 281 -3.90 15.26 -10.93
N ILE A 282 -4.71 16.24 -10.45
CA ILE A 282 -4.26 17.27 -9.51
C ILE A 282 -3.69 16.66 -8.21
N ALA A 283 -4.40 15.70 -7.63
CA ALA A 283 -3.95 15.01 -6.41
C ALA A 283 -2.77 14.06 -6.70
N VAL A 284 -2.80 13.35 -7.82
CA VAL A 284 -1.74 12.42 -8.22
C VAL A 284 -0.43 13.18 -8.49
N ASP A 285 -0.49 14.35 -9.11
CA ASP A 285 0.69 15.22 -9.36
C ASP A 285 1.29 15.75 -8.05
N ARG A 286 0.46 15.90 -6.99
CA ARG A 286 0.92 16.22 -5.63
C ARG A 286 1.45 14.99 -4.87
N GLY A 287 1.49 13.82 -5.51
CA GLY A 287 2.03 12.59 -4.95
C GLY A 287 1.04 11.74 -4.17
N PHE A 288 -0.26 11.97 -4.31
CA PHE A 288 -1.28 11.13 -3.68
C PHE A 288 -1.30 9.74 -4.29
N MET A 289 -1.51 8.76 -3.44
CA MET A 289 -1.92 7.41 -3.77
C MET A 289 -3.40 7.39 -4.12
N LEU A 290 -3.87 6.26 -4.64
CA LEU A 290 -5.26 6.07 -5.02
C LEU A 290 -5.96 5.13 -4.03
N ARG A 291 -7.21 5.42 -3.71
CA ARG A 291 -8.09 4.54 -2.94
C ARG A 291 -9.43 4.46 -3.64
N HIS A 292 -10.04 3.29 -3.66
CA HIS A 292 -11.41 3.12 -4.12
C HIS A 292 -12.12 2.09 -3.26
N ASP A 293 -13.41 2.26 -3.07
CA ASP A 293 -14.26 1.35 -2.32
C ASP A 293 -14.99 0.36 -3.22
N ALA A 294 -15.53 -0.67 -2.58
CA ALA A 294 -16.43 -1.65 -3.16
C ALA A 294 -15.87 -2.41 -4.38
N PHE A 295 -14.57 -2.72 -4.40
CA PHE A 295 -14.02 -3.69 -5.34
C PHE A 295 -14.89 -4.96 -5.37
N GLY A 296 -15.04 -5.59 -6.54
CA GLY A 296 -15.92 -6.75 -6.72
C GLY A 296 -17.42 -6.42 -6.81
N MET A 297 -17.86 -5.27 -6.31
CA MET A 297 -19.27 -4.84 -6.41
C MET A 297 -19.49 -4.04 -7.69
N THR A 298 -20.00 -4.67 -8.71
CA THR A 298 -20.04 -4.19 -10.11
C THR A 298 -20.72 -2.84 -10.32
N THR A 299 -21.67 -2.45 -9.47
CA THR A 299 -22.32 -1.14 -9.57
C THR A 299 -21.41 0.00 -9.10
N TYR A 300 -20.42 -0.28 -8.28
CA TYR A 300 -19.50 0.68 -7.68
C TYR A 300 -18.13 0.66 -8.35
N TYR A 301 -17.62 -0.53 -8.68
CA TYR A 301 -16.32 -0.73 -9.32
C TYR A 301 -16.52 -1.31 -10.72
N GLY A 302 -16.59 -0.43 -11.71
CA GLY A 302 -16.90 -0.76 -13.11
C GLY A 302 -15.71 -0.57 -14.06
N ASP A 303 -15.99 -0.45 -15.35
CA ASP A 303 -14.99 -0.35 -16.41
C ASP A 303 -14.12 0.92 -16.30
N TRP A 304 -14.74 2.04 -15.88
CA TRP A 304 -14.00 3.30 -15.70
C TRP A 304 -12.96 3.18 -14.57
N GLU A 305 -13.35 2.61 -13.43
CA GLU A 305 -12.46 2.43 -12.28
C GLU A 305 -11.33 1.46 -12.62
N ARG A 306 -11.62 0.36 -13.32
CA ARG A 306 -10.59 -0.58 -13.79
C ARG A 306 -9.60 0.08 -14.74
N ALA A 307 -10.09 0.84 -15.74
CA ALA A 307 -9.23 1.55 -16.66
C ALA A 307 -8.36 2.61 -15.96
N TYR A 308 -8.93 3.33 -14.99
CA TYR A 308 -8.16 4.30 -14.21
C TYR A 308 -7.11 3.63 -13.31
N ALA A 309 -7.45 2.51 -12.66
CA ALA A 309 -6.49 1.72 -11.89
C ALA A 309 -5.36 1.18 -12.78
N GLU A 310 -5.67 0.66 -13.98
CA GLU A 310 -4.67 0.19 -14.95
C GLU A 310 -3.68 1.29 -15.36
N LYS A 311 -4.15 2.51 -15.57
CA LYS A 311 -3.31 3.69 -15.88
C LYS A 311 -2.25 3.92 -14.80
N TRP A 312 -2.56 3.65 -13.51
CA TRP A 312 -1.74 4.07 -12.38
C TRP A 312 -1.06 2.93 -11.62
N ARG A 313 -1.48 1.68 -11.73
CA ARG A 313 -1.04 0.53 -10.91
C ARG A 313 0.48 0.30 -10.82
N TYR A 314 1.26 0.84 -11.75
CA TYR A 314 2.72 0.79 -11.71
C TYR A 314 3.38 2.10 -11.28
N ARG A 315 2.60 3.14 -11.02
CA ARG A 315 3.09 4.49 -10.72
C ARG A 315 2.64 4.99 -9.35
N ARG A 316 1.50 4.50 -8.87
CA ARG A 316 0.94 4.89 -7.56
C ARG A 316 0.40 3.66 -6.86
N PRO A 317 0.60 3.53 -5.55
CA PRO A 317 -0.11 2.53 -4.77
C PRO A 317 -1.62 2.71 -4.91
N ILE A 318 -2.33 1.59 -5.00
CA ILE A 318 -3.78 1.54 -4.98
C ILE A 318 -4.20 0.82 -3.72
N LEU A 319 -5.13 1.42 -2.99
CA LEU A 319 -5.71 0.89 -1.77
C LEU A 319 -7.15 0.47 -2.05
N MET A 320 -7.56 -0.69 -1.59
CA MET A 320 -8.92 -1.20 -1.74
C MET A 320 -9.68 -1.04 -0.44
N GLU A 321 -10.82 -0.37 -0.50
CA GLU A 321 -11.85 -0.46 0.51
C GLU A 321 -12.85 -1.57 0.13
N GLY A 322 -13.07 -2.53 1.02
CA GLY A 322 -13.98 -3.64 0.79
C GLY A 322 -15.44 -3.20 0.63
N GLY A 323 -16.24 -4.01 -0.07
CA GLY A 323 -17.66 -3.77 -0.27
C GLY A 323 -18.54 -4.23 0.92
N TRP A 324 -19.77 -3.72 0.98
CA TRP A 324 -20.83 -4.20 1.89
C TRP A 324 -21.49 -5.46 1.32
N VAL A 325 -20.73 -6.54 1.17
CA VAL A 325 -21.06 -7.73 0.41
C VAL A 325 -22.20 -8.52 1.07
N THR A 326 -22.22 -8.61 2.40
CA THR A 326 -23.25 -9.38 3.11
C THR A 326 -24.58 -8.66 3.25
N THR A 327 -24.62 -7.33 3.12
CA THR A 327 -25.80 -6.53 3.48
C THR A 327 -26.34 -5.64 2.35
N GLN A 328 -25.49 -5.22 1.40
CA GLN A 328 -25.90 -4.23 0.38
C GLN A 328 -25.68 -4.66 -1.07
N HIS A 329 -25.02 -5.79 -1.32
CA HIS A 329 -24.85 -6.28 -2.69
C HIS A 329 -26.18 -6.78 -3.24
N ASN A 330 -26.55 -6.35 -4.46
CA ASN A 330 -27.76 -6.78 -5.11
C ASN A 330 -27.48 -7.93 -6.07
N TYR A 331 -27.58 -9.16 -5.57
CA TYR A 331 -27.36 -10.38 -6.34
C TYR A 331 -28.36 -10.61 -7.48
N THR A 332 -29.53 -9.96 -7.42
CA THR A 332 -30.59 -10.15 -8.43
C THR A 332 -30.25 -9.49 -9.78
N VAL A 333 -29.47 -8.43 -9.75
CA VAL A 333 -29.14 -7.61 -10.92
C VAL A 333 -27.63 -7.45 -11.14
N ASP A 334 -26.83 -8.37 -10.62
CA ASP A 334 -25.38 -8.32 -10.79
C ASP A 334 -24.99 -8.63 -12.24
N PRO A 335 -24.36 -7.68 -12.97
CA PRO A 335 -24.02 -7.86 -14.37
C PRO A 335 -22.88 -8.88 -14.60
N ARG A 336 -22.13 -9.24 -13.55
CA ARG A 336 -21.13 -10.33 -13.59
C ARG A 336 -21.75 -11.70 -13.33
N GLY A 337 -23.01 -11.75 -12.91
CA GLY A 337 -23.72 -12.98 -12.55
C GLY A 337 -23.27 -13.56 -11.20
N TYR A 338 -22.82 -12.72 -10.27
CA TYR A 338 -22.51 -13.15 -8.92
C TYR A 338 -23.78 -13.49 -8.15
N GLU A 339 -23.83 -14.68 -7.58
CA GLU A 339 -24.99 -15.20 -6.87
C GLU A 339 -24.78 -15.29 -5.35
N THR A 340 -23.53 -15.30 -4.91
CA THR A 340 -23.15 -15.50 -3.50
C THR A 340 -22.13 -14.49 -3.00
N VAL A 341 -22.03 -14.36 -1.68
CA VAL A 341 -20.96 -13.59 -1.02
C VAL A 341 -19.57 -14.05 -1.47
N ALA A 342 -19.40 -15.36 -1.66
CA ALA A 342 -18.12 -15.93 -2.08
C ALA A 342 -17.74 -15.46 -3.51
N ASP A 343 -18.73 -15.34 -4.43
CA ASP A 343 -18.46 -14.86 -5.79
C ASP A 343 -17.99 -13.41 -5.78
N VAL A 344 -18.66 -12.53 -5.03
CA VAL A 344 -18.26 -11.12 -4.91
C VAL A 344 -16.87 -11.01 -4.28
N ARG A 345 -16.53 -11.80 -3.28
CA ARG A 345 -15.20 -11.78 -2.66
C ARG A 345 -14.10 -12.32 -3.54
N ASN A 346 -14.38 -13.30 -4.38
CA ASN A 346 -13.47 -13.68 -5.46
C ASN A 346 -13.29 -12.51 -6.44
N GLY A 347 -14.37 -11.80 -6.77
CA GLY A 347 -14.30 -10.58 -7.57
C GLY A 347 -13.48 -9.46 -6.91
N GLU A 348 -13.63 -9.25 -5.60
CA GLU A 348 -12.77 -8.32 -4.84
C GLU A 348 -11.29 -8.69 -4.94
N PHE A 349 -10.99 -9.98 -4.81
CA PHE A 349 -9.63 -10.49 -4.96
C PHE A 349 -9.09 -10.29 -6.39
N ASP A 350 -9.87 -10.65 -7.40
CA ASP A 350 -9.44 -10.58 -8.80
C ASP A 350 -9.27 -9.13 -9.26
N ASP A 351 -10.22 -8.24 -8.96
CA ASP A 351 -10.10 -6.80 -9.23
C ASP A 351 -8.89 -6.18 -8.49
N SER A 352 -8.63 -6.62 -7.25
CA SER A 352 -7.46 -6.18 -6.48
C SER A 352 -6.13 -6.65 -7.09
N ALA A 353 -6.09 -7.87 -7.60
CA ALA A 353 -4.92 -8.42 -8.29
C ALA A 353 -4.67 -7.69 -9.61
N GLU A 354 -5.72 -7.38 -10.38
CA GLU A 354 -5.63 -6.63 -11.63
C GLU A 354 -5.17 -5.20 -11.40
N ALA A 355 -5.71 -4.53 -10.38
CA ALA A 355 -5.33 -3.17 -9.98
C ALA A 355 -3.96 -3.10 -9.26
N HIS A 356 -3.32 -4.22 -8.94
CA HIS A 356 -2.09 -4.32 -8.13
C HIS A 356 -2.23 -3.62 -6.77
N VAL A 357 -3.33 -3.87 -6.09
CA VAL A 357 -3.64 -3.25 -4.80
C VAL A 357 -2.54 -3.53 -3.77
N SER A 358 -2.06 -2.47 -3.12
CA SER A 358 -1.04 -2.55 -2.08
C SER A 358 -1.61 -3.01 -0.75
N ALA A 359 -2.76 -2.45 -0.35
CA ALA A 359 -3.43 -2.82 0.90
C ALA A 359 -4.95 -2.92 0.69
N LEU A 360 -5.56 -3.92 1.34
CA LEU A 360 -6.97 -4.26 1.24
C LEU A 360 -7.60 -4.20 2.62
N ASP A 361 -8.77 -3.61 2.79
CA ASP A 361 -9.46 -3.68 4.07
C ASP A 361 -10.60 -4.69 4.12
N PHE A 362 -10.86 -5.17 5.33
CA PHE A 362 -11.95 -6.12 5.60
C PHE A 362 -13.34 -5.48 5.57
N ARG A 363 -13.45 -4.19 5.32
CA ARG A 363 -14.65 -3.37 5.52
C ARG A 363 -15.23 -3.46 6.94
N ASN A 364 -15.67 -2.34 7.48
CA ASN A 364 -16.37 -2.33 8.77
C ASN A 364 -17.66 -3.15 8.68
N GLY A 365 -17.86 -4.05 9.65
CA GLY A 365 -19.01 -4.97 9.67
C GLY A 365 -18.82 -6.26 8.86
N GLU A 366 -17.85 -6.33 7.96
CA GLU A 366 -17.60 -7.51 7.13
C GLU A 366 -16.45 -8.41 7.63
N THR A 367 -15.65 -7.94 8.61
CA THR A 367 -14.48 -8.69 9.10
C THR A 367 -14.82 -10.13 9.48
N LEU A 368 -15.87 -10.33 10.29
CA LEU A 368 -16.26 -11.66 10.75
C LEU A 368 -16.60 -12.58 9.58
N SER A 369 -17.35 -12.10 8.59
CA SER A 369 -17.77 -12.88 7.44
C SER A 369 -16.62 -13.24 6.50
N TRP A 370 -15.55 -12.44 6.42
CA TRP A 370 -14.31 -12.82 5.74
C TRP A 370 -13.69 -14.07 6.36
N PHE A 371 -13.59 -14.11 7.68
CA PHE A 371 -12.97 -15.23 8.40
C PHE A 371 -13.85 -16.49 8.42
N THR A 372 -15.17 -16.32 8.52
CA THR A 372 -16.09 -17.47 8.61
C THR A 372 -16.50 -18.05 7.26
N GLY A 373 -16.49 -17.25 6.20
CA GLY A 373 -16.98 -17.65 4.87
C GLY A 373 -15.94 -17.63 3.75
N SER A 374 -14.78 -16.96 3.95
CA SER A 374 -13.77 -16.75 2.89
C SER A 374 -12.34 -16.78 3.40
N PHE A 375 -12.07 -17.57 4.44
CA PHE A 375 -10.76 -17.57 5.10
C PHE A 375 -9.61 -18.00 4.19
N ASP A 376 -9.86 -18.84 3.19
CA ASP A 376 -8.84 -19.20 2.20
C ASP A 376 -8.45 -18.00 1.34
N LEU A 377 -9.39 -17.11 1.02
CA LEU A 377 -9.06 -15.84 0.35
C LEU A 377 -8.26 -14.90 1.28
N VAL A 378 -8.57 -14.87 2.59
CA VAL A 378 -7.74 -14.11 3.55
C VAL A 378 -6.29 -14.56 3.49
N LYS A 379 -6.04 -15.88 3.50
CA LYS A 379 -4.68 -16.45 3.36
C LYS A 379 -4.08 -16.21 1.98
N LYS A 380 -4.88 -16.27 0.91
CA LYS A 380 -4.43 -16.04 -0.46
C LYS A 380 -3.97 -14.59 -0.65
N VAL A 381 -4.67 -13.62 -0.06
CA VAL A 381 -4.24 -12.22 -0.03
C VAL A 381 -2.91 -12.07 0.72
N VAL A 382 -2.73 -12.73 1.88
CA VAL A 382 -1.43 -12.75 2.57
C VAL A 382 -0.31 -13.27 1.66
N ALA A 383 -0.59 -14.27 0.83
CA ALA A 383 0.40 -14.91 -0.02
C ALA A 383 0.76 -14.11 -1.28
N GLU A 384 -0.16 -13.26 -1.80
CA GLU A 384 -0.07 -12.69 -3.14
C GLU A 384 -0.25 -11.17 -3.23
N ALA A 385 -0.91 -10.55 -2.23
CA ALA A 385 -1.18 -9.11 -2.26
C ALA A 385 0.01 -8.25 -1.84
N GLY A 386 -0.10 -6.97 -2.14
CA GLY A 386 0.92 -6.00 -1.83
C GLY A 386 2.27 -6.33 -2.47
N TYR A 387 3.36 -5.98 -1.79
CA TYR A 387 4.72 -6.35 -2.18
C TYR A 387 5.32 -7.35 -1.17
N ARG A 388 5.95 -8.41 -1.68
CA ARG A 388 6.55 -9.49 -0.89
C ARG A 388 7.95 -9.77 -1.44
N LEU A 389 8.92 -8.97 -0.99
CA LEU A 389 10.27 -8.97 -1.51
C LEU A 389 11.13 -9.99 -0.76
N TYR A 390 11.97 -10.74 -1.49
CA TYR A 390 12.98 -11.59 -0.88
C TYR A 390 14.21 -11.74 -1.78
N PRO A 391 15.41 -11.95 -1.23
CA PRO A 391 16.57 -12.32 -2.05
C PRO A 391 16.42 -13.77 -2.49
N THR A 392 16.54 -14.05 -3.78
CA THR A 392 16.55 -15.43 -4.27
C THR A 392 17.91 -16.09 -4.07
N THR A 393 18.98 -15.34 -4.32
CA THR A 393 20.37 -15.80 -4.17
C THR A 393 21.26 -14.62 -3.82
N VAL A 394 22.21 -14.85 -2.91
CA VAL A 394 23.29 -13.91 -2.62
C VAL A 394 24.62 -14.63 -2.69
N LYS A 395 25.59 -14.03 -3.40
CA LYS A 395 26.96 -14.54 -3.52
C LYS A 395 27.94 -13.45 -3.09
N ALA A 396 28.82 -13.78 -2.15
CA ALA A 396 29.82 -12.88 -1.59
C ALA A 396 31.17 -13.60 -1.39
N PRO A 397 32.32 -12.89 -1.34
CA PRO A 397 33.61 -13.53 -1.08
C PRO A 397 33.72 -14.00 0.38
N ALA A 398 34.25 -15.21 0.60
CA ALA A 398 34.51 -15.75 1.95
C ALA A 398 35.74 -15.13 2.61
N HIS A 399 36.64 -14.54 1.84
CA HIS A 399 37.87 -13.87 2.31
C HIS A 399 38.00 -12.51 1.64
N VAL A 400 38.23 -11.48 2.41
CA VAL A 400 38.40 -10.11 1.93
C VAL A 400 39.58 -9.44 2.65
N VAL A 401 40.14 -8.41 2.02
CA VAL A 401 41.24 -7.63 2.62
C VAL A 401 40.63 -6.34 3.18
N ALA A 402 41.03 -5.96 4.39
CA ALA A 402 40.61 -4.69 5.01
C ALA A 402 40.97 -3.50 4.08
N GLY A 403 40.04 -2.58 3.88
CA GLY A 403 40.19 -1.44 2.98
C GLY A 403 39.97 -1.74 1.49
N ALA A 404 39.93 -3.01 1.08
CA ALA A 404 39.62 -3.38 -0.29
C ALA A 404 38.12 -3.30 -0.63
N THR A 405 37.81 -3.48 -1.89
CA THR A 405 36.40 -3.58 -2.37
C THR A 405 36.01 -5.05 -2.49
N ALA A 406 34.90 -5.42 -1.87
CA ALA A 406 34.24 -6.71 -2.03
C ALA A 406 33.10 -6.59 -3.03
N GLU A 407 33.05 -7.49 -3.99
CA GLU A 407 31.92 -7.61 -4.92
C GLU A 407 30.91 -8.61 -4.35
N VAL A 408 29.67 -8.14 -4.15
CA VAL A 408 28.55 -8.94 -3.69
C VAL A 408 27.50 -8.95 -4.79
N ARG A 409 27.09 -10.13 -5.24
CA ARG A 409 25.97 -10.31 -6.16
C ARG A 409 24.73 -10.67 -5.34
N HIS A 410 23.65 -9.98 -5.60
CA HIS A 410 22.36 -10.27 -4.96
C HIS A 410 21.24 -10.23 -5.99
N ASP A 411 20.45 -11.30 -6.00
CA ASP A 411 19.33 -11.49 -6.89
C ASP A 411 18.04 -11.43 -6.06
N TRP A 412 17.04 -10.67 -6.50
CA TRP A 412 15.79 -10.41 -5.77
C TRP A 412 14.57 -10.76 -6.59
N ALA A 413 13.49 -11.13 -5.90
CA ALA A 413 12.19 -11.32 -6.50
C ALA A 413 11.09 -10.68 -5.63
N ASN A 414 9.98 -10.34 -6.28
CA ASN A 414 8.75 -9.91 -5.65
C ASN A 414 7.67 -10.97 -5.88
N LEU A 415 7.11 -11.52 -4.82
CA LEU A 415 6.04 -12.52 -4.87
C LEU A 415 4.65 -11.85 -4.93
N GLY A 416 4.56 -10.60 -4.49
CA GLY A 416 3.33 -9.82 -4.47
C GLY A 416 3.05 -9.14 -5.82
N TRP A 417 1.80 -8.76 -6.05
CA TRP A 417 1.41 -8.09 -7.30
C TRP A 417 1.69 -6.59 -7.32
N ALA A 418 1.77 -5.93 -6.16
CA ALA A 418 2.14 -4.52 -6.06
C ALA A 418 3.66 -4.31 -5.99
N ASN A 419 4.09 -3.07 -6.14
CA ASN A 419 5.49 -2.69 -5.97
C ASN A 419 5.69 -2.00 -4.62
N LEU A 420 6.91 -2.04 -4.10
CA LEU A 420 7.29 -1.17 -3.01
C LEU A 420 7.27 0.29 -3.52
N PRO A 421 6.46 1.20 -2.95
CA PRO A 421 6.22 2.52 -3.53
C PRO A 421 7.29 3.55 -3.15
N ASN A 422 8.55 3.24 -3.43
CA ASN A 422 9.72 4.02 -3.04
C ASN A 422 9.84 5.37 -3.77
N ASP A 423 9.01 5.58 -4.79
CA ASP A 423 8.90 6.80 -5.59
C ASP A 423 7.89 7.83 -5.04
N LEU A 424 7.17 7.49 -3.96
CA LEU A 424 6.31 8.45 -3.27
C LEU A 424 7.15 9.64 -2.74
N PRO A 425 6.65 10.88 -2.86
CA PRO A 425 7.37 12.08 -2.37
C PRO A 425 7.78 11.98 -0.90
N GLN A 426 6.91 11.42 -0.05
CA GLN A 426 7.13 11.24 1.39
C GLN A 426 8.25 10.22 1.68
N TRP A 427 8.49 9.28 0.78
CA TRP A 427 9.50 8.26 0.96
C TRP A 427 10.85 8.63 0.30
N LYS A 428 10.86 9.33 -0.81
CA LYS A 428 12.08 9.84 -1.49
C LYS A 428 13.21 8.79 -1.57
N ASN A 429 12.90 7.60 -2.06
CA ASN A 429 13.85 6.48 -2.12
C ASN A 429 14.29 5.97 -0.73
N LYS A 430 13.41 6.01 0.23
CA LYS A 430 13.64 5.64 1.63
C LYS A 430 14.18 4.23 1.81
N TYR A 431 13.67 3.26 1.04
CA TYR A 431 14.02 1.85 1.20
C TYR A 431 15.00 1.41 0.13
N ARG A 432 16.13 0.84 0.56
CA ARG A 432 17.21 0.39 -0.32
C ARG A 432 17.72 -0.99 0.09
N PRO A 433 18.11 -1.87 -0.85
CA PRO A 433 18.88 -3.05 -0.52
C PRO A 433 20.20 -2.66 0.14
N ALA A 434 20.60 -3.44 1.12
CA ALA A 434 21.89 -3.26 1.77
C ALA A 434 22.53 -4.59 2.09
N VAL A 435 23.85 -4.56 2.13
CA VAL A 435 24.72 -5.65 2.57
C VAL A 435 25.36 -5.24 3.89
N ALA A 436 25.42 -6.13 4.86
CA ALA A 436 26.07 -5.86 6.15
C ALA A 436 27.13 -6.90 6.48
N LEU A 437 28.10 -6.47 7.29
CA LEU A 437 28.99 -7.33 8.06
C LEU A 437 28.43 -7.40 9.49
N LEU A 438 27.93 -8.57 9.89
CA LEU A 438 27.44 -8.81 11.25
C LEU A 438 28.54 -9.39 12.11
N ARG A 439 28.65 -8.93 13.37
CA ARG A 439 29.47 -9.54 14.42
C ARG A 439 28.85 -10.85 14.90
N ALA A 440 29.58 -11.60 15.71
CA ALA A 440 29.12 -12.86 16.29
C ALA A 440 27.82 -12.69 17.13
N ASP A 441 27.65 -11.55 17.78
CA ASP A 441 26.46 -11.19 18.55
C ASP A 441 25.24 -10.80 17.69
N GLY A 442 25.41 -10.73 16.39
CA GLY A 442 24.35 -10.36 15.43
C GLY A 442 24.22 -8.87 15.16
N THR A 443 25.00 -8.03 15.83
CA THR A 443 24.99 -6.58 15.56
C THR A 443 25.73 -6.26 14.25
N ALA A 444 25.24 -5.27 13.50
CA ALA A 444 25.90 -4.82 12.29
C ALA A 444 27.18 -4.03 12.65
N ALA A 445 28.33 -4.53 12.19
CA ALA A 445 29.59 -3.80 12.29
C ALA A 445 29.68 -2.70 11.23
N HIS A 446 29.26 -3.02 10.01
CA HIS A 446 29.21 -2.11 8.87
C HIS A 446 27.98 -2.40 8.02
N ILE A 447 27.36 -1.37 7.47
CA ILE A 447 26.23 -1.45 6.56
C ILE A 447 26.60 -0.70 5.27
N TYR A 448 26.40 -1.35 4.15
CA TYR A 448 26.67 -0.82 2.82
C TYR A 448 25.38 -0.79 2.03
N VAL A 449 24.84 0.40 1.78
CA VAL A 449 23.58 0.60 1.04
C VAL A 449 23.85 0.57 -0.46
N ASP A 450 23.15 -0.29 -1.18
CA ASP A 450 23.16 -0.31 -2.65
C ASP A 450 22.18 0.74 -3.21
N SER A 451 22.65 1.97 -3.39
CA SER A 451 21.86 3.05 -3.97
C SER A 451 21.57 2.88 -5.47
N GLY A 452 22.26 1.99 -6.15
CA GLY A 452 22.02 1.65 -7.57
C GLY A 452 20.86 0.72 -7.79
N SER A 453 20.33 0.11 -6.74
CA SER A 453 19.22 -0.83 -6.79
C SER A 453 17.95 -0.22 -6.18
N ASP A 454 16.83 -0.25 -6.93
CA ASP A 454 15.56 0.30 -6.48
C ASP A 454 14.46 -0.76 -6.44
N PRO A 455 13.98 -1.15 -5.25
CA PRO A 455 12.92 -2.13 -5.10
C PRO A 455 11.59 -1.74 -5.76
N SER A 456 11.34 -0.46 -6.03
CA SER A 456 10.12 -0.01 -6.71
C SER A 456 10.00 -0.53 -8.15
N ALA A 457 11.12 -0.91 -8.75
CA ALA A 457 11.15 -1.49 -10.09
C ALA A 457 10.94 -3.02 -10.12
N TRP A 458 10.90 -3.69 -8.97
CA TRP A 458 10.84 -5.16 -8.91
C TRP A 458 9.40 -5.67 -9.05
N ARG A 459 9.13 -6.30 -10.19
CA ARG A 459 7.80 -6.78 -10.57
C ARG A 459 7.61 -8.25 -10.21
N LYS A 460 6.36 -8.66 -9.91
CA LYS A 460 6.00 -10.06 -9.72
C LYS A 460 6.42 -10.91 -10.92
N GLY A 461 7.01 -12.07 -10.65
CA GLY A 461 7.40 -13.04 -11.69
C GLY A 461 8.76 -12.79 -12.37
N ALA A 462 9.49 -11.73 -11.99
CA ALA A 462 10.84 -11.46 -12.46
C ALA A 462 11.86 -11.58 -11.33
N VAL A 463 13.06 -12.07 -11.66
CA VAL A 463 14.25 -12.01 -10.80
C VAL A 463 15.15 -10.90 -11.33
N VAL A 464 15.52 -9.97 -10.44
CA VAL A 464 16.39 -8.84 -10.77
C VAL A 464 17.74 -9.05 -10.12
N SER A 465 18.81 -9.00 -10.92
CA SER A 465 20.19 -9.25 -10.46
C SER A 465 20.96 -7.94 -10.33
N HIS A 466 21.69 -7.81 -9.23
CA HIS A 466 22.54 -6.66 -8.96
C HIS A 466 23.95 -7.11 -8.59
N ILE A 467 24.94 -6.31 -8.98
CA ILE A 467 26.33 -6.46 -8.56
C ILE A 467 26.70 -5.21 -7.79
N PHE A 468 26.89 -5.37 -6.50
CA PHE A 468 27.22 -4.28 -5.59
C PHE A 468 28.70 -4.37 -5.15
N ARG A 469 29.38 -3.23 -5.05
CA ARG A 469 30.77 -3.13 -4.65
C ARG A 469 30.92 -2.44 -3.31
N ALA A 470 30.98 -3.23 -2.24
CA ALA A 470 31.17 -2.76 -0.87
C ALA A 470 32.63 -2.41 -0.60
N ARG A 471 32.94 -1.15 -0.29
CA ARG A 471 34.28 -0.70 0.12
C ARG A 471 34.48 -0.94 1.62
N LEU A 472 35.42 -1.81 1.97
CA LEU A 472 35.66 -2.24 3.34
C LEU A 472 36.59 -1.29 4.13
N ALA A 473 36.50 0.02 3.86
CA ALA A 473 37.27 1.02 4.58
C ALA A 473 36.86 1.05 6.07
N GLY A 474 37.83 1.04 6.97
CA GLY A 474 37.58 1.07 8.42
C GLY A 474 37.10 -0.25 9.02
N VAL A 475 36.98 -1.32 8.24
CA VAL A 475 36.64 -2.65 8.77
C VAL A 475 37.86 -3.25 9.46
N ALA A 476 37.71 -3.62 10.74
CA ALA A 476 38.75 -4.33 11.47
C ALA A 476 38.95 -5.75 10.93
N LYS A 477 40.17 -6.26 11.04
CA LYS A 477 40.46 -7.68 10.75
C LYS A 477 39.71 -8.58 11.73
N GLY A 478 39.21 -9.71 11.23
CA GLY A 478 38.46 -10.66 12.05
C GLY A 478 37.39 -11.42 11.30
N GLY A 479 36.63 -12.21 12.04
CA GLY A 479 35.50 -12.98 11.51
C GLY A 479 34.18 -12.18 11.58
N TYR A 480 33.43 -12.21 10.51
CA TYR A 480 32.12 -11.60 10.38
C TYR A 480 31.18 -12.55 9.63
N ARG A 481 29.90 -12.15 9.49
CA ARG A 481 28.94 -12.81 8.59
C ARG A 481 28.40 -11.77 7.59
N TRP A 482 28.40 -12.12 6.31
CA TRP A 482 27.64 -11.36 5.34
C TRP A 482 26.15 -11.53 5.59
N ALA A 483 25.42 -10.45 5.48
CA ALA A 483 23.96 -10.45 5.59
C ALA A 483 23.35 -9.41 4.64
N VAL A 484 22.07 -9.59 4.29
CA VAL A 484 21.31 -8.67 3.41
C VAL A 484 19.99 -8.30 4.03
N ALA A 485 19.53 -7.08 3.75
CA ALA A 485 18.21 -6.57 4.11
C ALA A 485 17.77 -5.48 3.13
N ILE A 486 16.50 -5.07 3.21
CA ILE A 486 16.06 -3.77 2.69
C ILE A 486 15.99 -2.83 3.88
N VAL A 487 16.82 -1.80 3.86
CA VAL A 487 17.01 -0.86 4.98
C VAL A 487 16.21 0.42 4.78
N ASP A 488 15.84 1.06 5.88
CA ASP A 488 15.30 2.42 5.91
C ASP A 488 16.44 3.42 6.05
N THR A 489 16.75 4.12 4.97
CA THR A 489 17.85 5.10 4.92
C THR A 489 17.62 6.32 5.82
N THR A 490 16.37 6.56 6.23
CA THR A 490 16.00 7.66 7.15
C THR A 490 16.14 7.28 8.63
N ARG A 491 16.40 5.97 8.92
CA ARG A 491 16.52 5.42 10.27
C ARG A 491 17.89 4.74 10.50
N GLY A 492 18.95 5.41 10.10
CA GLY A 492 20.31 4.91 10.30
C GLY A 492 20.62 3.61 9.53
N ASN A 493 19.95 3.36 8.43
CA ASN A 493 20.05 2.14 7.61
C ASN A 493 19.70 0.86 8.40
N ALA A 494 18.80 0.93 9.37
CA ALA A 494 18.25 -0.25 10.00
C ALA A 494 17.34 -1.01 9.02
N PRO A 495 17.22 -2.36 9.10
CA PRO A 495 16.21 -3.10 8.35
C PRO A 495 14.83 -2.47 8.52
N GLY A 496 14.18 -2.13 7.40
CA GLY A 496 12.93 -1.38 7.38
C GLY A 496 11.79 -2.11 6.68
N ILE A 497 12.10 -3.22 6.00
CA ILE A 497 11.13 -4.06 5.28
C ILE A 497 11.33 -5.51 5.71
N GLU A 498 10.28 -6.13 6.19
CA GLU A 498 10.23 -7.58 6.44
C GLU A 498 10.26 -8.34 5.12
N LEU A 499 11.17 -9.31 5.02
CA LEU A 499 11.41 -10.05 3.79
C LEU A 499 10.60 -11.35 3.75
N ALA A 500 10.08 -11.68 2.57
CA ALA A 500 9.31 -12.90 2.32
C ALA A 500 10.21 -14.13 2.14
N ALA A 501 11.09 -14.40 3.10
CA ALA A 501 11.99 -15.55 3.14
C ALA A 501 11.67 -16.43 4.37
N LYS A 502 11.77 -17.76 4.21
CA LYS A 502 11.54 -18.71 5.31
C LYS A 502 12.67 -18.73 6.33
N GLU A 503 13.86 -18.28 5.93
CA GLU A 503 15.02 -18.23 6.80
C GLU A 503 14.85 -17.18 7.90
N ALA A 504 15.24 -17.54 9.11
CA ALA A 504 15.18 -16.63 10.24
C ALA A 504 16.16 -15.46 10.07
N THR A 505 15.72 -14.28 10.45
CA THR A 505 16.55 -13.08 10.46
C THR A 505 17.28 -12.89 11.79
N VAL A 506 18.41 -12.20 11.75
CA VAL A 506 19.14 -11.73 12.92
C VAL A 506 19.04 -10.20 12.95
N GLY A 507 18.22 -9.65 13.83
CA GLY A 507 17.96 -8.20 13.86
C GLY A 507 17.40 -7.65 12.55
N GLY A 508 16.58 -8.43 11.83
CA GLY A 508 16.01 -8.09 10.52
C GLY A 508 16.92 -8.38 9.32
N TRP A 509 18.15 -8.88 9.53
CA TRP A 509 19.10 -9.24 8.48
C TRP A 509 19.01 -10.73 8.14
N LEU A 510 18.95 -11.08 6.87
CA LEU A 510 19.12 -12.45 6.37
C LEU A 510 20.60 -12.78 6.23
N VAL A 511 21.07 -13.78 6.97
CA VAL A 511 22.48 -14.19 6.97
C VAL A 511 22.82 -15.00 5.71
N VAL A 512 23.89 -14.61 5.03
CA VAL A 512 24.41 -15.26 3.82
C VAL A 512 25.45 -16.32 4.14
N GLY A 513 26.46 -15.98 4.98
CA GLY A 513 27.52 -16.88 5.38
C GLY A 513 28.72 -16.14 5.97
N ASP A 514 29.70 -16.93 6.43
CA ASP A 514 30.88 -16.41 7.11
C ASP A 514 31.86 -15.73 6.13
N VAL A 515 32.57 -14.72 6.66
CA VAL A 515 33.64 -14.01 5.96
C VAL A 515 34.76 -13.65 6.90
N THR A 516 36.01 -13.85 6.46
CA THR A 516 37.22 -13.42 7.17
C THR A 516 37.78 -12.16 6.52
N VAL A 517 37.98 -11.12 7.32
CA VAL A 517 38.67 -9.88 6.93
C VAL A 517 40.13 -9.99 7.38
N HIS A 518 41.07 -9.94 6.42
CA HIS A 518 42.51 -10.06 6.63
C HIS A 518 43.24 -8.73 6.72
#